data_edbd6a5a6d023d6df6ad6f66a6b51efb
#
_entry.id   edbd6a5a6d023d6df6ad6f66a6b51efb
#
_cell.length_a   1.000
_cell.length_b   1.000
_cell.length_c   1.000
_cell.angle_alpha   90.00
_cell.angle_beta   90.00
_cell.angle_gamma   90.00
#
_symmetry.space_group_name_H-M   'P 1'
#
loop_
_entity.id
_entity.type
_entity.pdbx_description
1 polymer ?
#
loop_
_entity_poly.entity_id
_entity_poly.type
_entity_poly.pdbx_seq_one_letter_code
_entity_poly.pdbx_strand_id
1 'polypeptide(L)'
;MDETVFIMANSEDGFLPDDQIQIIDSWVLANQDSTVEVKYRGANEEQQKSADFLLTAFLLAMSVMLIMLITQFNSFYQSGLILFSVILSTAGVLLGLLISQNTFSTVLTGVGIVALAGIVVNNNIVLIDTYNFIRSRNPQISASNAVFNAARERFRPVMLTTITTVVGCLLYTSDAADDIPRV
;
A
#
# COMPACT_ATOMS: atom_id res chain seq x y z
N MET A 1 3.24 13.48 41.27
CA MET A 1 4.16 12.44 40.74
C MET A 1 3.24 11.30 40.36
N ASP A 2 3.06 11.09 39.06
CA ASP A 2 2.22 10.00 38.58
C ASP A 2 3.05 8.71 38.68
N GLU A 3 2.66 7.80 39.58
CA GLU A 3 3.29 6.49 39.70
C GLU A 3 2.91 5.65 38.49
N THR A 4 3.88 5.26 37.70
CA THR A 4 3.73 4.37 36.56
C THR A 4 4.26 2.98 36.91
N VAL A 5 3.40 1.98 36.76
CA VAL A 5 3.75 0.57 36.92
C VAL A 5 3.85 -0.07 35.54
N PHE A 6 4.99 -0.72 35.27
CA PHE A 6 5.19 -1.46 34.02
C PHE A 6 4.99 -2.95 34.26
N ILE A 7 4.03 -3.55 33.54
CA ILE A 7 3.81 -4.99 33.51
C ILE A 7 4.30 -5.50 32.17
N MET A 8 5.32 -6.37 32.17
CA MET A 8 5.81 -7.01 30.96
C MET A 8 5.27 -8.44 30.89
N ALA A 9 4.67 -8.78 29.75
CA ALA A 9 4.23 -10.13 29.44
C ALA A 9 4.66 -10.48 28.01
N ASN A 10 5.12 -11.71 27.81
CA ASN A 10 5.37 -12.26 26.49
C ASN A 10 4.15 -13.08 26.06
N SER A 11 3.80 -13.03 24.78
CA SER A 11 2.78 -13.90 24.22
C SER A 11 3.29 -15.34 24.19
N GLU A 12 2.41 -16.29 24.47
CA GLU A 12 2.70 -17.71 24.36
C GLU A 12 2.77 -18.12 22.88
N ASP A 13 3.66 -19.07 22.55
CA ASP A 13 3.83 -19.54 21.19
C ASP A 13 2.50 -20.08 20.61
N GLY A 14 2.06 -19.51 19.49
CA GLY A 14 0.83 -19.89 18.79
C GLY A 14 -0.35 -18.92 18.95
N PHE A 15 -0.23 -17.89 19.78
CA PHE A 15 -1.23 -16.83 19.89
C PHE A 15 -0.74 -15.52 19.28
N LEU A 16 -1.59 -14.86 18.49
CA LEU A 16 -1.29 -13.52 17.98
C LEU A 16 -1.34 -12.51 19.15
N PRO A 17 -0.34 -11.64 19.28
CA PRO A 17 -0.32 -10.60 20.33
C PRO A 17 -1.59 -9.73 20.33
N ASP A 18 -2.15 -9.47 19.14
CA ASP A 18 -3.36 -8.65 18.97
C ASP A 18 -4.60 -9.30 19.60
N ASP A 19 -4.75 -10.62 19.47
CA ASP A 19 -5.89 -11.34 20.06
C ASP A 19 -5.82 -11.31 21.60
N GLN A 20 -4.63 -11.41 22.15
CA GLN A 20 -4.43 -11.32 23.60
C GLN A 20 -4.69 -9.91 24.14
N ILE A 21 -4.29 -8.88 23.39
CA ILE A 21 -4.56 -7.48 23.76
C ILE A 21 -6.05 -7.21 23.74
N GLN A 22 -6.83 -7.71 22.76
CA GLN A 22 -8.28 -7.54 22.73
C GLN A 22 -8.96 -8.19 23.93
N ILE A 23 -8.50 -9.35 24.36
CA ILE A 23 -9.03 -10.03 25.57
C ILE A 23 -8.72 -9.21 26.81
N ILE A 24 -7.49 -8.71 26.95
CA ILE A 24 -7.07 -7.88 28.08
C ILE A 24 -7.83 -6.56 28.07
N ASP A 25 -8.00 -5.92 26.92
CA ASP A 25 -8.69 -4.65 26.77
C ASP A 25 -10.17 -4.76 27.16
N SER A 26 -10.83 -5.82 26.72
CA SER A 26 -12.21 -6.11 27.14
C SER A 26 -12.36 -6.30 28.66
N TRP A 27 -11.39 -6.95 29.28
CA TRP A 27 -11.37 -7.14 30.74
C TRP A 27 -11.05 -5.84 31.47
N VAL A 28 -10.09 -5.05 30.98
CA VAL A 28 -9.72 -3.74 31.52
C VAL A 28 -10.92 -2.80 31.47
N LEU A 29 -11.61 -2.69 30.32
CA LEU A 29 -12.81 -1.86 30.17
C LEU A 29 -13.93 -2.24 31.14
N ALA A 30 -14.04 -3.52 31.50
CA ALA A 30 -15.05 -4.00 32.43
C ALA A 30 -14.70 -3.75 33.91
N ASN A 31 -13.38 -3.65 34.24
CA ASN A 31 -12.87 -3.62 35.63
C ASN A 31 -12.02 -2.39 35.94
N GLN A 32 -11.84 -1.47 34.99
CA GLN A 32 -10.97 -0.30 35.16
C GLN A 32 -11.59 0.70 36.15
N ASP A 33 -10.82 1.05 37.17
CA ASP A 33 -11.14 2.19 38.05
C ASP A 33 -10.78 3.48 37.30
N SER A 34 -11.62 4.50 37.35
CA SER A 34 -11.49 5.77 36.61
C SER A 34 -10.19 6.56 36.92
N THR A 35 -9.40 6.08 37.84
CA THR A 35 -8.12 6.68 38.28
C THR A 35 -6.89 6.08 37.60
N VAL A 36 -7.00 4.97 36.86
CA VAL A 36 -5.88 4.27 36.25
C VAL A 36 -5.96 4.31 34.74
N GLU A 37 -5.00 4.92 34.07
CA GLU A 37 -4.88 4.91 32.61
C GLU A 37 -3.98 3.75 32.18
N VAL A 38 -4.52 2.77 31.49
CA VAL A 38 -3.78 1.63 30.94
C VAL A 38 -3.30 1.98 29.54
N LYS A 39 -1.97 1.93 29.33
CA LYS A 39 -1.34 2.13 28.01
C LYS A 39 -0.58 0.89 27.63
N TYR A 40 -0.98 0.30 26.50
CA TYR A 40 -0.23 -0.81 25.90
C TYR A 40 1.01 -0.26 25.21
N ARG A 41 2.19 -0.76 25.58
CA ARG A 41 3.46 -0.43 24.94
C ARG A 41 4.09 -1.70 24.36
N GLY A 42 4.88 -1.53 23.30
CA GLY A 42 5.59 -2.62 22.66
C GLY A 42 5.35 -2.62 21.16
N ALA A 43 5.44 -3.80 20.54
CA ALA A 43 5.33 -3.96 19.09
C ALA A 43 4.07 -3.33 18.49
N ASN A 44 2.94 -3.37 19.20
CA ASN A 44 1.66 -2.79 18.75
C ASN A 44 1.66 -1.26 18.70
N GLU A 45 2.28 -0.60 19.71
CA GLU A 45 2.39 0.87 19.69
C GLU A 45 3.27 1.34 18.52
N GLU A 46 4.37 0.62 18.27
CA GLU A 46 5.24 0.91 17.13
C GLU A 46 4.57 0.61 15.80
N GLN A 47 3.78 -0.46 15.70
CA GLN A 47 2.98 -0.76 14.51
C GLN A 47 1.92 0.30 14.24
N GLN A 48 1.18 0.75 15.25
CA GLN A 48 0.18 1.81 15.10
C GLN A 48 0.81 3.13 14.67
N LYS A 49 1.91 3.54 15.30
CA LYS A 49 2.66 4.75 14.89
C LYS A 49 3.15 4.65 13.44
N SER A 50 3.64 3.47 13.06
CA SER A 50 4.07 3.21 11.68
C SER A 50 2.90 3.24 10.70
N ALA A 51 1.74 2.68 11.08
CA ALA A 51 0.54 2.70 10.25
C ALA A 51 0.01 4.12 10.04
N ASP A 52 -0.07 4.93 11.09
CA ASP A 52 -0.51 6.32 11.04
C ASP A 52 0.44 7.18 10.20
N PHE A 53 1.75 6.96 10.36
CA PHE A 53 2.76 7.62 9.52
C PHE A 53 2.61 7.24 8.05
N LEU A 54 2.48 5.93 7.74
CA LEU A 54 2.31 5.44 6.38
C LEU A 54 1.02 5.95 5.74
N LEU A 55 -0.08 5.98 6.48
CA LEU A 55 -1.36 6.51 6.00
C LEU A 55 -1.24 8.01 5.68
N THR A 56 -0.65 8.78 6.58
CA THR A 56 -0.45 10.23 6.39
C THR A 56 0.46 10.51 5.21
N ALA A 57 1.58 9.79 5.10
CA ALA A 57 2.52 9.89 3.99
C ALA A 57 1.86 9.49 2.66
N PHE A 58 1.04 8.44 2.64
CA PHE A 58 0.31 7.99 1.46
C PHE A 58 -0.70 9.04 0.99
N LEU A 59 -1.51 9.61 1.90
CA LEU A 59 -2.47 10.66 1.56
C LEU A 59 -1.80 11.93 1.05
N LEU A 60 -0.68 12.32 1.65
CA LEU A 60 0.10 13.47 1.21
C LEU A 60 0.70 13.21 -0.18
N ALA A 61 1.28 12.05 -0.40
CA ALA A 61 1.82 11.65 -1.70
C ALA A 61 0.73 11.63 -2.78
N MET A 62 -0.45 11.09 -2.50
CA MET A 62 -1.59 11.08 -3.40
C MET A 62 -2.08 12.48 -3.73
N SER A 63 -2.08 13.39 -2.76
CA SER A 63 -2.48 14.79 -2.97
C SER A 63 -1.50 15.53 -3.88
N VAL A 64 -0.20 15.41 -3.63
CA VAL A 64 0.85 16.01 -4.47
C VAL A 64 0.80 15.43 -5.88
N MET A 65 0.63 14.11 -5.99
CA MET A 65 0.51 13.43 -7.28
C MET A 65 -0.72 13.90 -8.06
N LEU A 66 -1.87 14.07 -7.40
CA LEU A 66 -3.08 14.61 -8.05
C LEU A 66 -2.82 15.99 -8.65
N ILE A 67 -2.18 16.90 -7.91
CA ILE A 67 -1.86 18.25 -8.38
C ILE A 67 -0.94 18.17 -9.61
N MET A 68 0.10 17.35 -9.55
CA MET A 68 1.02 17.14 -10.69
C MET A 68 0.30 16.60 -11.93
N LEU A 69 -0.56 15.58 -11.75
CA LEU A 69 -1.31 14.98 -12.85
C LEU A 69 -2.29 15.96 -13.49
N ILE A 70 -3.01 16.75 -12.70
CA ILE A 70 -3.92 17.79 -13.20
C ILE A 70 -3.13 18.81 -14.03
N THR A 71 -1.98 19.23 -13.54
CA THR A 71 -1.12 20.19 -14.25
C THR A 71 -0.59 19.60 -15.56
N GLN A 72 -0.21 18.32 -15.58
CA GLN A 72 0.36 17.65 -16.75
C GLN A 72 -0.67 17.37 -17.84
N PHE A 73 -1.84 16.84 -17.48
CA PHE A 73 -2.87 16.46 -18.45
C PHE A 73 -3.91 17.54 -18.70
N ASN A 74 -3.93 18.58 -17.90
CA ASN A 74 -4.97 19.63 -17.95
C ASN A 74 -6.40 19.06 -17.97
N SER A 75 -6.62 17.94 -17.28
CA SER A 75 -7.87 17.19 -17.24
C SER A 75 -8.08 16.49 -15.92
N PHE A 76 -9.11 16.90 -15.19
CA PHE A 76 -9.49 16.26 -13.92
C PHE A 76 -9.93 14.79 -14.13
N TYR A 77 -10.55 14.48 -15.27
CA TYR A 77 -11.02 13.13 -15.56
C TYR A 77 -9.88 12.14 -15.75
N GLN A 78 -8.86 12.51 -16.53
CA GLN A 78 -7.70 11.64 -16.77
C GLN A 78 -6.88 11.44 -15.49
N SER A 79 -6.68 12.50 -14.71
CA SER A 79 -6.00 12.43 -13.41
C SER A 79 -6.76 11.55 -12.42
N GLY A 80 -8.10 11.69 -12.38
CA GLY A 80 -8.95 10.85 -11.55
C GLY A 80 -8.90 9.37 -11.91
N LEU A 81 -8.85 9.02 -13.21
CA LEU A 81 -8.69 7.64 -13.68
C LEU A 81 -7.37 7.01 -13.22
N ILE A 82 -6.27 7.78 -13.27
CA ILE A 82 -4.96 7.30 -12.80
C ILE A 82 -5.03 7.01 -11.29
N LEU A 83 -5.57 7.92 -10.49
CA LEU A 83 -5.69 7.71 -9.05
C LEU A 83 -6.64 6.55 -8.70
N PHE A 84 -7.72 6.39 -9.43
CA PHE A 84 -8.63 5.27 -9.26
C PHE A 84 -7.93 3.92 -9.50
N SER A 85 -7.03 3.85 -10.47
CA SER A 85 -6.25 2.63 -10.72
C SER A 85 -5.30 2.28 -9.57
N VAL A 86 -4.79 3.28 -8.81
CA VAL A 86 -3.99 3.05 -7.60
C VAL A 86 -4.85 2.40 -6.51
N ILE A 87 -6.07 2.91 -6.30
CA ILE A 87 -7.01 2.32 -5.34
C ILE A 87 -7.33 0.87 -5.73
N LEU A 88 -7.58 0.62 -7.00
CA LEU A 88 -7.84 -0.73 -7.50
C LEU A 88 -6.63 -1.67 -7.32
N SER A 89 -5.42 -1.15 -7.53
CA SER A 89 -4.17 -1.89 -7.30
C SER A 89 -3.98 -2.24 -5.82
N THR A 90 -4.27 -1.32 -4.90
CA THR A 90 -4.24 -1.58 -3.46
C THR A 90 -5.24 -2.68 -3.07
N ALA A 91 -6.47 -2.62 -3.61
CA ALA A 91 -7.45 -3.69 -3.42
C ALA A 91 -6.93 -5.04 -3.94
N GLY A 92 -6.21 -5.04 -5.06
CA GLY A 92 -5.56 -6.24 -5.62
C GLY A 92 -4.51 -6.84 -4.68
N VAL A 93 -3.70 -6.02 -4.01
CA VAL A 93 -2.73 -6.49 -3.00
C VAL A 93 -3.44 -7.14 -1.82
N LEU A 94 -4.49 -6.51 -1.29
CA LEU A 94 -5.25 -7.05 -0.17
C LEU A 94 -5.92 -8.38 -0.53
N LEU A 95 -6.48 -8.50 -1.74
CA LEU A 95 -7.01 -9.76 -2.25
C LEU A 95 -5.91 -10.83 -2.40
N GLY A 96 -4.74 -10.46 -2.88
CA GLY A 96 -3.59 -11.36 -2.98
C GLY A 96 -3.15 -11.89 -1.62
N LEU A 97 -3.10 -11.05 -0.60
CA LEU A 97 -2.79 -11.45 0.79
C LEU A 97 -3.87 -12.39 1.35
N LEU A 98 -5.14 -12.10 1.10
CA LEU A 98 -6.25 -12.94 1.54
C LEU A 98 -6.16 -14.35 0.94
N ILE A 99 -5.83 -14.45 -0.35
CA ILE A 99 -5.71 -15.75 -1.05
C ILE A 99 -4.46 -16.52 -0.59
N SER A 100 -3.34 -15.81 -0.36
CA SER A 100 -2.08 -16.42 0.09
C SER A 100 -2.11 -16.86 1.56
N GLN A 101 -3.08 -16.41 2.36
CA GLN A 101 -3.18 -16.62 3.81
C GLN A 101 -1.90 -16.22 4.57
N ASN A 102 -1.13 -15.29 4.01
CA ASN A 102 0.06 -14.76 4.66
C ASN A 102 -0.33 -13.70 5.72
N THR A 103 0.45 -13.65 6.78
CA THR A 103 0.26 -12.65 7.85
C THR A 103 0.48 -11.24 7.32
N PHE A 104 -0.45 -10.35 7.63
CA PHE A 104 -0.35 -8.94 7.29
C PHE A 104 0.70 -8.26 8.19
N SER A 105 1.82 -7.84 7.61
CA SER A 105 2.77 -6.96 8.30
C SER A 105 2.53 -5.52 7.87
N THR A 106 2.08 -4.67 8.79
CA THR A 106 1.74 -3.27 8.51
C THR A 106 2.90 -2.52 7.85
N VAL A 107 4.11 -2.71 8.33
CA VAL A 107 5.30 -2.01 7.80
C VAL A 107 5.68 -2.56 6.42
N LEU A 108 5.88 -3.88 6.31
CA LEU A 108 6.35 -4.49 5.05
C LEU A 108 5.31 -4.35 3.93
N THR A 109 4.05 -4.68 4.22
CA THR A 109 2.96 -4.56 3.26
C THR A 109 2.65 -3.11 2.92
N GLY A 110 2.68 -2.21 3.92
CA GLY A 110 2.43 -0.79 3.71
C GLY A 110 3.47 -0.13 2.80
N VAL A 111 4.76 -0.38 3.02
CA VAL A 111 5.84 0.09 2.13
C VAL A 111 5.68 -0.50 0.73
N GLY A 112 5.31 -1.79 0.62
CA GLY A 112 5.03 -2.44 -0.66
C GLY A 112 3.89 -1.79 -1.43
N ILE A 113 2.80 -1.40 -0.77
CA ILE A 113 1.66 -0.68 -1.37
C ILE A 113 2.09 0.69 -1.91
N VAL A 114 2.87 1.45 -1.13
CA VAL A 114 3.37 2.77 -1.57
C VAL A 114 4.28 2.65 -2.79
N ALA A 115 5.19 1.67 -2.80
CA ALA A 115 6.05 1.41 -3.94
C ALA A 115 5.25 0.99 -5.19
N LEU A 116 4.27 0.09 -5.02
CA LEU A 116 3.38 -0.36 -6.10
C LEU A 116 2.57 0.80 -6.68
N ALA A 117 2.06 1.70 -5.83
CA ALA A 117 1.34 2.89 -6.29
C ALA A 117 2.17 3.72 -7.27
N GLY A 118 3.45 3.95 -6.97
CA GLY A 118 4.36 4.68 -7.87
C GLY A 118 4.53 4.01 -9.23
N ILE A 119 4.67 2.68 -9.26
CA ILE A 119 4.81 1.91 -10.50
C ILE A 119 3.53 1.95 -11.34
N VAL A 120 2.37 1.77 -10.70
CA VAL A 120 1.05 1.79 -11.36
C VAL A 120 0.78 3.16 -11.98
N VAL A 121 1.04 4.24 -11.23
CA VAL A 121 0.87 5.60 -11.74
C VAL A 121 1.76 5.86 -12.94
N ASN A 122 3.05 5.51 -12.86
CA ASN A 122 3.97 5.70 -13.97
C ASN A 122 3.51 4.97 -15.25
N ASN A 123 3.05 3.73 -15.14
CA ASN A 123 2.53 2.97 -16.27
C ASN A 123 1.27 3.60 -16.87
N ASN A 124 0.36 4.10 -16.03
CA ASN A 124 -0.88 4.74 -16.47
C ASN A 124 -0.63 6.11 -17.14
N ILE A 125 0.31 6.90 -16.63
CA ILE A 125 0.72 8.18 -17.24
C ILE A 125 1.14 7.94 -18.70
N VAL A 126 2.04 6.97 -18.91
CA VAL A 126 2.54 6.65 -20.25
C VAL A 126 1.44 6.14 -21.18
N LEU A 127 0.48 5.38 -20.67
CA LEU A 127 -0.66 4.89 -21.46
C LEU A 127 -1.58 6.03 -21.89
N ILE A 128 -1.94 6.92 -20.95
CA ILE A 128 -2.82 8.06 -21.22
C ILE A 128 -2.15 9.08 -22.14
N ASP A 129 -0.85 9.32 -21.95
CA ASP A 129 -0.08 10.19 -22.86
C ASP A 129 -0.09 9.66 -24.31
N THR A 130 0.15 8.36 -24.48
CA THR A 130 0.08 7.71 -25.79
C THR A 130 -1.32 7.81 -26.40
N TYR A 131 -2.38 7.62 -25.59
CA TYR A 131 -3.75 7.79 -26.04
C TYR A 131 -4.02 9.23 -26.54
N ASN A 132 -3.60 10.23 -25.76
CA ASN A 132 -3.77 11.64 -26.14
C ASN A 132 -2.98 11.97 -27.40
N PHE A 133 -1.77 11.45 -27.55
CA PHE A 133 -0.95 11.60 -28.74
C PHE A 133 -1.61 11.00 -30.00
N ILE A 134 -2.16 9.78 -29.92
CA ILE A 134 -2.87 9.15 -31.04
C ILE A 134 -4.09 9.99 -31.44
N ARG A 135 -4.85 10.45 -30.46
CA ARG A 135 -6.04 11.29 -30.73
C ARG A 135 -5.71 12.65 -31.31
N SER A 136 -4.62 13.26 -30.89
CA SER A 136 -4.19 14.55 -31.45
C SER A 136 -3.75 14.44 -32.90
N ARG A 137 -3.15 13.32 -33.29
CA ARG A 137 -2.73 13.07 -34.68
C ARG A 137 -3.90 12.67 -35.60
N ASN A 138 -4.89 11.96 -35.06
CA ASN A 138 -6.03 11.46 -35.81
C ASN A 138 -7.35 11.82 -35.10
N PRO A 139 -7.86 13.06 -35.24
CA PRO A 139 -9.08 13.50 -34.55
C PRO A 139 -10.33 12.68 -34.88
N GLN A 140 -10.35 12.01 -36.04
CA GLN A 140 -11.46 11.18 -36.51
C GLN A 140 -11.47 9.75 -35.94
N ILE A 141 -10.39 9.35 -35.22
CA ILE A 141 -10.34 8.01 -34.65
C ILE A 141 -11.34 7.88 -33.49
N SER A 142 -12.07 6.77 -33.43
CA SER A 142 -12.97 6.51 -32.31
C SER A 142 -12.16 6.32 -31.00
N ALA A 143 -12.73 6.72 -29.88
CA ALA A 143 -12.06 6.60 -28.56
C ALA A 143 -11.63 5.14 -28.29
N SER A 144 -12.47 4.16 -28.62
CA SER A 144 -12.17 2.75 -28.45
C SER A 144 -10.94 2.30 -29.24
N ASN A 145 -10.84 2.70 -30.52
CA ASN A 145 -9.68 2.36 -31.36
C ASN A 145 -8.41 3.07 -30.90
N ALA A 146 -8.51 4.30 -30.40
CA ALA A 146 -7.38 5.02 -29.86
C ALA A 146 -6.82 4.33 -28.59
N VAL A 147 -7.70 3.88 -27.68
CA VAL A 147 -7.31 3.11 -26.49
C VAL A 147 -6.65 1.80 -26.88
N PHE A 148 -7.24 1.06 -27.83
CA PHE A 148 -6.68 -0.22 -28.29
C PHE A 148 -5.29 -0.05 -28.90
N ASN A 149 -5.09 0.97 -29.74
CA ASN A 149 -3.79 1.25 -30.34
C ASN A 149 -2.77 1.68 -29.28
N ALA A 150 -3.13 2.54 -28.33
CA ALA A 150 -2.26 2.94 -27.23
C ALA A 150 -1.85 1.73 -26.39
N ALA A 151 -2.79 0.87 -26.04
CA ALA A 151 -2.51 -0.36 -25.29
C ALA A 151 -1.57 -1.29 -26.06
N ARG A 152 -1.77 -1.46 -27.38
CA ARG A 152 -0.93 -2.31 -28.23
C ARG A 152 0.52 -1.77 -28.32
N GLU A 153 0.71 -0.47 -28.48
CA GLU A 153 2.02 0.15 -28.54
C GLU A 153 2.78 0.03 -27.21
N ARG A 154 2.08 0.16 -26.09
CA ARG A 154 2.66 0.16 -24.73
C ARG A 154 2.68 -1.21 -24.06
N PHE A 155 2.07 -2.22 -24.67
CA PHE A 155 2.00 -3.56 -24.06
C PHE A 155 3.39 -4.13 -23.74
N ARG A 156 4.33 -4.09 -24.70
CA ARG A 156 5.67 -4.64 -24.52
C ARG A 156 6.46 -3.93 -23.40
N PRO A 157 6.59 -2.58 -23.41
CA PRO A 157 7.29 -1.87 -22.34
C PRO A 157 6.67 -2.11 -20.95
N VAL A 158 5.33 -2.05 -20.83
CA VAL A 158 4.62 -2.25 -19.56
C VAL A 158 4.79 -3.67 -19.04
N MET A 159 4.68 -4.69 -19.90
CA MET A 159 4.92 -6.08 -19.51
C MET A 159 6.36 -6.30 -19.04
N LEU A 160 7.33 -5.71 -19.74
CA LEU A 160 8.73 -5.83 -19.35
C LEU A 160 9.01 -5.21 -17.98
N THR A 161 8.52 -3.98 -17.74
CA THR A 161 8.65 -3.31 -16.44
C THR A 161 7.96 -4.09 -15.33
N THR A 162 6.78 -4.62 -15.57
CA THR A 162 6.05 -5.41 -14.58
C THR A 162 6.80 -6.69 -14.22
N ILE A 163 7.27 -7.45 -15.21
CA ILE A 163 8.01 -8.68 -14.99
C ILE A 163 9.33 -8.40 -14.25
N THR A 164 10.09 -7.41 -14.68
CA THR A 164 11.36 -7.06 -14.01
C THR A 164 11.16 -6.60 -12.58
N THR A 165 10.08 -5.86 -12.29
CA THR A 165 9.74 -5.44 -10.93
C THR A 165 9.35 -6.64 -10.07
N VAL A 166 8.50 -7.53 -10.56
CA VAL A 166 8.07 -8.73 -9.81
C VAL A 166 9.29 -9.63 -9.53
N VAL A 167 10.13 -9.89 -10.53
CA VAL A 167 11.35 -10.70 -10.35
C VAL A 167 12.32 -10.03 -9.37
N GLY A 168 12.51 -8.71 -9.48
CA GLY A 168 13.37 -7.96 -8.55
C GLY A 168 12.87 -8.00 -7.11
N CYS A 169 11.55 -7.85 -6.89
CA CYS A 169 10.96 -7.97 -5.55
C CYS A 169 11.09 -9.39 -4.98
N LEU A 170 10.85 -10.41 -5.80
CA LEU A 170 10.99 -11.80 -5.37
C LEU A 170 12.43 -12.15 -5.02
N LEU A 171 13.40 -11.69 -5.81
CA LEU A 171 14.82 -11.94 -5.53
C LEU A 171 15.24 -11.29 -4.22
N TYR A 172 14.83 -10.04 -3.98
CA TYR A 172 15.15 -9.32 -2.75
C TYR A 172 14.52 -9.95 -1.51
N THR A 173 13.27 -10.41 -1.60
CA THR A 173 12.59 -11.08 -0.48
C THR A 173 13.18 -12.46 -0.18
N SER A 174 13.68 -13.18 -1.20
CA SER A 174 14.36 -14.47 -1.04
C SER A 174 15.70 -14.30 -0.32
N ASP A 175 16.52 -13.33 -0.72
CA ASP A 175 17.81 -13.03 -0.07
C ASP A 175 17.62 -12.59 1.39
N ALA A 176 16.62 -11.75 1.67
CA ALA A 176 16.33 -11.31 3.03
C ALA A 176 15.83 -12.44 3.95
N ALA A 177 15.21 -13.48 3.39
CA ALA A 177 14.77 -14.65 4.16
C ALA A 177 15.92 -15.61 4.52
N ASP A 178 16.98 -15.65 3.71
CA ASP A 178 18.16 -16.48 3.97
C ASP A 178 19.13 -15.85 5.00
N ASP A 179 19.08 -14.52 5.18
CA ASP A 179 19.94 -13.79 6.13
C ASP A 179 19.40 -13.80 7.58
N ILE A 180 18.22 -14.37 7.84
CA ILE A 180 17.72 -14.52 9.21
C ILE A 180 18.43 -15.72 9.86
N PRO A 181 19.32 -15.50 10.87
CA PRO A 181 19.94 -16.60 11.58
C PRO A 181 18.84 -17.44 12.23
N ARG A 182 18.79 -18.72 11.88
CA ARG A 182 17.94 -19.72 12.57
C ARG A 182 18.47 -19.87 13.98
N VAL A 183 17.84 -19.18 14.92
CA VAL A 183 18.08 -19.35 16.38
C VAL A 183 17.15 -20.45 16.86
#